data_f7c0ea16b336af9d8c8730123a19c3a5
#
_entry.id   f7c0ea16b336af9d8c8730123a19c3a5
#
_cell.length_a   1.000
_cell.length_b   1.000
_cell.length_c   1.000
_cell.angle_alpha   90.00
_cell.angle_beta   90.00
_cell.angle_gamma   90.00
#
_symmetry.space_group_name_H-M   'P 1'
#
loop_
_entity.id
_entity.type
_entity.pdbx_description
1 polymer ?
#
loop_
_entity_poly.entity_id
_entity_poly.type
_entity_poly.pdbx_seq_one_letter_code
_entity_poly.pdbx_strand_id
1 'polypeptide(L)'
;MSRCIARHALVESGSNKNKNAMAKKDITISISMPDVVFEVYNDSYLTGKSRVYEGRPDLIAAMQADEDEDDVGHIQRSVSSAWSKLKLALSEYLVDGGTSANNGLLDIKSTQTLSLSMPSNFNESARSTIADCIHRYLVYSSLFEWFLVTNKTDAKEYGELANGELVLLQAALAKRVRPQRG
;
A
#
# COMPACT_ATOMS: atom_id res chain seq x y z
N MET A 1 -65.60 39.22 12.11
CA MET A 1 -64.58 39.42 13.16
C MET A 1 -64.40 38.10 13.86
N SER A 2 -63.37 37.35 13.63
CA SER A 2 -62.84 36.31 14.52
C SER A 2 -61.55 35.74 13.89
N ARG A 3 -60.44 36.02 14.56
CA ARG A 3 -59.11 35.56 14.20
C ARG A 3 -58.92 34.09 14.62
N CYS A 4 -58.67 33.14 13.71
CA CYS A 4 -58.15 31.84 14.04
C CYS A 4 -56.62 31.88 13.97
N ILE A 5 -56.00 31.71 15.12
CA ILE A 5 -54.54 31.57 15.27
C ILE A 5 -54.24 30.07 15.19
N ALA A 6 -53.64 29.63 14.07
CA ALA A 6 -53.12 28.29 13.96
C ALA A 6 -51.73 28.24 14.61
N ARG A 7 -51.59 27.48 15.69
CA ARG A 7 -50.33 27.14 16.32
C ARG A 7 -49.65 26.02 15.51
N HIS A 8 -48.56 26.34 14.86
CA HIS A 8 -47.64 25.33 14.30
C HIS A 8 -46.84 24.73 15.45
N ALA A 9 -47.10 23.46 15.72
CA ALA A 9 -46.24 22.65 16.56
C ALA A 9 -45.00 22.25 15.74
N LEU A 10 -43.83 22.76 16.13
CA LEU A 10 -42.53 22.30 15.67
C LEU A 10 -42.27 20.92 16.26
N VAL A 11 -42.35 19.89 15.42
CA VAL A 11 -41.85 18.56 15.75
C VAL A 11 -40.33 18.59 15.56
N GLU A 12 -39.60 18.75 16.64
CA GLU A 12 -38.17 18.50 16.67
C GLU A 12 -37.94 16.99 16.51
N SER A 13 -37.62 16.55 15.29
CA SER A 13 -37.10 15.20 15.06
C SER A 13 -35.67 15.15 15.60
N GLY A 14 -35.50 14.73 16.84
CA GLY A 14 -34.23 14.43 17.45
C GLY A 14 -33.53 13.31 16.66
N SER A 15 -32.63 13.69 15.80
CA SER A 15 -31.68 12.75 15.15
C SER A 15 -30.78 12.17 16.24
N ASN A 16 -31.16 11.00 16.72
CA ASN A 16 -30.36 10.19 17.61
C ASN A 16 -29.17 9.62 16.82
N LYS A 17 -28.15 10.44 16.54
CA LYS A 17 -26.88 9.99 15.95
C LYS A 17 -26.23 9.03 16.95
N ASN A 18 -26.22 7.78 16.54
CA ASN A 18 -25.60 6.64 17.18
C ASN A 18 -24.25 7.02 17.81
N LYS A 19 -24.19 7.19 19.14
CA LYS A 19 -23.01 7.61 19.92
C LYS A 19 -21.97 6.47 20.12
N ASN A 20 -21.98 5.44 19.27
CA ASN A 20 -21.02 4.35 19.32
C ASN A 20 -19.98 4.38 18.18
N ALA A 21 -19.68 5.54 17.62
CA ALA A 21 -18.49 5.67 16.79
C ALA A 21 -17.27 5.53 17.72
N MET A 22 -16.64 4.34 17.73
CA MET A 22 -15.36 4.14 18.43
C MET A 22 -14.40 5.25 17.95
N ALA A 23 -13.79 5.96 18.93
CA ALA A 23 -12.81 6.99 18.61
C ALA A 23 -11.76 6.41 17.65
N LYS A 24 -11.51 7.09 16.54
CA LYS A 24 -10.51 6.71 15.55
C LYS A 24 -9.22 7.47 15.84
N LYS A 25 -8.12 6.90 15.43
CA LYS A 25 -6.78 7.47 15.55
C LYS A 25 -6.11 7.44 14.19
N ASP A 26 -5.74 8.59 13.67
CA ASP A 26 -5.07 8.65 12.38
C ASP A 26 -3.56 8.47 12.58
N ILE A 27 -2.97 7.63 11.73
CA ILE A 27 -1.53 7.42 11.64
C ILE A 27 -1.07 7.70 10.22
N THR A 28 0.13 8.24 10.08
CA THR A 28 0.75 8.50 8.78
C THR A 28 1.95 7.59 8.60
N ILE A 29 2.02 6.92 7.47
CA ILE A 29 3.13 6.07 7.03
C ILE A 29 3.76 6.73 5.81
N SER A 30 5.07 6.97 5.86
CA SER A 30 5.84 7.54 4.76
C SER A 30 6.74 6.48 4.16
N ILE A 31 6.72 6.33 2.84
CA ILE A 31 7.51 5.36 2.08
C ILE A 31 8.38 6.12 1.08
N SER A 32 9.68 5.92 1.15
CA SER A 32 10.65 6.45 0.19
C SER A 32 10.58 5.63 -1.11
N MET A 33 10.04 6.21 -2.17
CA MET A 33 10.00 5.53 -3.48
C MET A 33 11.39 5.37 -4.10
N PRO A 34 12.35 6.30 -3.94
CA PRO A 34 13.72 6.07 -4.37
C PRO A 34 14.34 4.82 -3.79
N ASP A 35 14.11 4.54 -2.49
CA ASP A 35 14.65 3.34 -1.84
C ASP A 35 14.00 2.06 -2.38
N VAL A 36 12.67 2.09 -2.61
CA VAL A 36 11.95 0.97 -3.24
C VAL A 36 12.53 0.67 -4.63
N VAL A 37 12.73 1.69 -5.45
CA VAL A 37 13.26 1.55 -6.81
C VAL A 37 14.70 1.03 -6.78
N PHE A 38 15.53 1.57 -5.88
CA PHE A 38 16.90 1.09 -5.70
C PHE A 38 16.95 -0.39 -5.33
N GLU A 39 16.10 -0.85 -4.41
CA GLU A 39 16.03 -2.27 -4.06
C GLU A 39 15.54 -3.13 -5.23
N VAL A 40 14.58 -2.66 -6.04
CA VAL A 40 14.13 -3.38 -7.23
C VAL A 40 15.29 -3.60 -8.22
N TYR A 41 16.09 -2.55 -8.50
CA TYR A 41 17.28 -2.70 -9.34
C TYR A 41 18.28 -3.67 -8.74
N ASN A 42 18.63 -3.50 -7.47
CA ASN A 42 19.61 -4.33 -6.78
C ASN A 42 19.19 -5.81 -6.77
N ASP A 43 17.94 -6.10 -6.43
CA ASP A 43 17.46 -7.47 -6.33
C ASP A 43 17.30 -8.12 -7.71
N SER A 44 16.88 -7.38 -8.74
CA SER A 44 16.88 -7.89 -10.12
C SER A 44 18.29 -8.25 -10.58
N TYR A 45 19.27 -7.38 -10.30
CA TYR A 45 20.67 -7.62 -10.61
C TYR A 45 21.21 -8.86 -9.89
N LEU A 46 21.01 -8.97 -8.58
CA LEU A 46 21.48 -10.09 -7.78
C LEU A 46 20.81 -11.41 -8.19
N THR A 47 19.52 -11.37 -8.49
CA THR A 47 18.78 -12.54 -8.98
C THR A 47 19.34 -12.99 -10.33
N GLY A 48 19.49 -12.09 -11.30
CA GLY A 48 20.10 -12.41 -12.59
C GLY A 48 21.50 -12.98 -12.43
N LYS A 49 22.35 -12.35 -11.59
CA LYS A 49 23.72 -12.81 -11.33
C LYS A 49 23.78 -14.18 -10.65
N SER A 50 22.78 -14.54 -9.85
CA SER A 50 22.73 -15.85 -9.16
C SER A 50 22.38 -17.01 -10.10
N ARG A 51 21.81 -16.72 -11.27
CA ARG A 51 21.41 -17.74 -12.24
C ARG A 51 22.58 -18.12 -13.15
N VAL A 52 22.85 -19.41 -13.23
CA VAL A 52 23.89 -19.95 -14.12
C VAL A 52 23.21 -20.54 -15.35
N TYR A 53 23.26 -19.79 -16.45
CA TYR A 53 22.83 -20.28 -17.77
C TYR A 53 24.07 -20.50 -18.63
N GLU A 54 24.56 -21.74 -18.69
CA GLU A 54 25.73 -22.09 -19.48
C GLU A 54 25.54 -21.67 -20.96
N GLY A 55 26.45 -20.85 -21.46
CA GLY A 55 26.46 -20.39 -22.86
C GLY A 55 25.37 -19.36 -23.22
N ARG A 56 24.62 -18.81 -22.25
CA ARG A 56 23.56 -17.84 -22.49
C ARG A 56 23.64 -16.60 -21.58
N PRO A 57 24.75 -15.82 -21.70
CA PRO A 57 24.90 -14.58 -20.92
C PRO A 57 23.82 -13.51 -21.25
N ASP A 58 23.25 -13.57 -22.45
CA ASP A 58 22.13 -12.74 -22.89
C ASP A 58 20.89 -12.90 -22.00
N LEU A 59 20.59 -14.11 -21.55
CA LEU A 59 19.46 -14.35 -20.64
C LEU A 59 19.71 -13.77 -19.25
N ILE A 60 20.95 -13.84 -18.77
CA ILE A 60 21.33 -13.25 -17.48
C ILE A 60 21.19 -11.73 -17.55
N ALA A 61 21.71 -11.12 -18.61
CA ALA A 61 21.59 -9.67 -18.82
C ALA A 61 20.12 -9.22 -18.90
N ALA A 62 19.27 -9.95 -19.63
CA ALA A 62 17.86 -9.64 -19.75
C ALA A 62 17.05 -9.74 -18.42
N MET A 63 17.60 -10.40 -17.40
CA MET A 63 16.96 -10.47 -16.06
C MET A 63 17.34 -9.29 -15.17
N GLN A 64 18.43 -8.61 -15.47
CA GLN A 64 18.96 -7.49 -14.71
C GLN A 64 18.34 -6.20 -15.24
N ALA A 65 17.60 -5.50 -14.38
CA ALA A 65 17.12 -4.17 -14.70
C ALA A 65 18.27 -3.17 -14.55
N ASP A 66 18.35 -2.21 -15.45
CA ASP A 66 19.30 -1.11 -15.39
C ASP A 66 18.63 0.27 -15.46
N GLU A 67 19.42 1.33 -15.54
CA GLU A 67 18.90 2.71 -15.56
C GLU A 67 18.54 3.20 -16.97
N ASP A 68 18.41 2.30 -17.94
CA ASP A 68 17.95 2.66 -19.27
C ASP A 68 16.49 3.12 -19.27
N GLU A 69 16.12 4.01 -20.20
CA GLU A 69 14.78 4.63 -20.22
C GLU A 69 13.63 3.61 -20.28
N ASP A 70 13.83 2.50 -20.97
CA ASP A 70 12.82 1.44 -21.12
C ASP A 70 12.59 0.70 -19.81
N ASP A 71 13.67 0.33 -19.11
CA ASP A 71 13.62 -0.37 -17.83
C ASP A 71 13.07 0.53 -16.72
N VAL A 72 13.54 1.78 -16.67
CA VAL A 72 12.99 2.82 -15.76
C VAL A 72 11.48 2.96 -15.96
N GLY A 73 11.03 3.07 -17.21
CA GLY A 73 9.61 3.18 -17.54
C GLY A 73 8.81 1.96 -17.12
N HIS A 74 9.36 0.75 -17.28
CA HIS A 74 8.71 -0.48 -16.85
C HIS A 74 8.61 -0.57 -15.32
N ILE A 75 9.70 -0.31 -14.61
CA ILE A 75 9.74 -0.32 -13.15
C ILE A 75 8.80 0.73 -12.58
N GLN A 76 8.77 1.94 -13.12
CA GLN A 76 7.84 2.98 -12.68
C GLN A 76 6.38 2.54 -12.80
N ARG A 77 6.01 1.85 -13.89
CA ARG A 77 4.66 1.30 -14.07
C ARG A 77 4.37 0.19 -13.06
N SER A 78 5.32 -0.70 -12.83
CA SER A 78 5.18 -1.81 -11.87
C SER A 78 5.00 -1.29 -10.44
N VAL A 79 5.81 -0.32 -10.01
CA VAL A 79 5.68 0.34 -8.70
C VAL A 79 4.34 1.07 -8.59
N SER A 80 3.90 1.78 -9.65
CA SER A 80 2.60 2.48 -9.67
C SER A 80 1.43 1.51 -9.55
N SER A 81 1.52 0.37 -10.24
CA SER A 81 0.54 -0.73 -10.17
C SER A 81 0.50 -1.33 -8.75
N ALA A 82 1.66 -1.65 -8.19
CA ALA A 82 1.79 -2.18 -6.83
C ALA A 82 1.21 -1.20 -5.79
N TRP A 83 1.51 0.10 -5.91
CA TRP A 83 0.95 1.13 -5.04
C TRP A 83 -0.57 1.21 -5.11
N SER A 84 -1.14 1.09 -6.29
CA SER A 84 -2.60 1.11 -6.48
C SER A 84 -3.27 -0.13 -5.88
N LYS A 85 -2.67 -1.32 -6.06
CA LYS A 85 -3.13 -2.57 -5.44
C LYS A 85 -3.03 -2.51 -3.92
N LEU A 86 -1.95 -1.94 -3.38
CA LEU A 86 -1.77 -1.72 -1.96
C LEU A 86 -2.87 -0.82 -1.38
N LYS A 87 -3.15 0.32 -2.03
CA LYS A 87 -4.25 1.22 -1.58
C LYS A 87 -5.61 0.51 -1.59
N LEU A 88 -5.86 -0.35 -2.56
CA LEU A 88 -7.09 -1.16 -2.58
C LEU A 88 -7.12 -2.14 -1.39
N ALA A 89 -6.01 -2.81 -1.10
CA ALA A 89 -5.91 -3.73 0.04
C ALA A 89 -6.07 -3.01 1.40
N LEU A 90 -5.71 -1.72 1.46
CA LEU A 90 -5.82 -0.88 2.66
C LEU A 90 -7.09 -0.03 2.69
N SER A 91 -8.02 -0.20 1.74
CA SER A 91 -9.18 0.69 1.55
C SER A 91 -10.03 0.91 2.81
N GLU A 92 -10.15 -0.11 3.68
CA GLU A 92 -10.89 0.00 4.94
C GLU A 92 -10.25 0.93 5.97
N TYR A 93 -8.94 1.16 5.85
CA TYR A 93 -8.15 1.96 6.78
C TYR A 93 -7.77 3.32 6.22
N LEU A 94 -7.80 3.50 4.90
CA LEU A 94 -7.41 4.76 4.27
C LEU A 94 -8.35 5.89 4.70
N VAL A 95 -7.76 7.03 5.04
CA VAL A 95 -8.52 8.28 5.19
C VAL A 95 -8.93 8.74 3.80
N ASP A 96 -10.22 9.04 3.60
CA ASP A 96 -10.76 9.48 2.32
C ASP A 96 -9.99 10.68 1.75
N GLY A 97 -9.39 10.48 0.57
CA GLY A 97 -8.60 11.49 -0.13
C GLY A 97 -9.36 12.27 -1.20
N GLY A 98 -10.68 12.14 -1.26
CA GLY A 98 -11.53 12.81 -2.27
C GLY A 98 -11.99 11.89 -3.41
N THR A 99 -12.72 12.46 -4.36
CA THR A 99 -13.43 11.73 -5.42
C THR A 99 -12.76 11.80 -6.80
N SER A 100 -11.66 12.55 -6.95
CA SER A 100 -10.93 12.65 -8.22
C SER A 100 -9.92 11.52 -8.36
N ALA A 101 -9.86 10.92 -9.55
CA ALA A 101 -8.89 9.90 -9.90
C ALA A 101 -8.22 10.26 -11.23
N ASN A 102 -6.96 9.89 -11.38
CA ASN A 102 -6.23 9.96 -12.63
C ASN A 102 -5.44 8.65 -12.84
N ASN A 103 -5.01 8.41 -14.06
CA ASN A 103 -4.16 7.27 -14.43
C ASN A 103 -2.69 7.65 -14.59
N GLY A 104 -2.26 8.77 -14.02
CA GLY A 104 -0.87 9.20 -14.03
C GLY A 104 0.02 8.22 -13.27
N LEU A 105 1.25 8.06 -13.75
CA LEU A 105 2.25 7.25 -13.07
C LEU A 105 2.68 7.93 -11.76
N LEU A 106 2.99 7.08 -10.77
CA LEU A 106 3.52 7.54 -9.50
C LEU A 106 4.88 8.23 -9.70
N ASP A 107 5.11 9.30 -8.98
CA ASP A 107 6.45 9.88 -8.90
C ASP A 107 7.35 9.00 -8.02
N ILE A 108 8.26 8.28 -8.67
CA ILE A 108 9.23 7.38 -8.02
C ILE A 108 10.44 8.11 -7.42
N LYS A 109 10.54 9.44 -7.60
CA LYS A 109 11.64 10.25 -7.05
C LYS A 109 11.28 10.92 -5.73
N SER A 110 10.06 10.74 -5.26
CA SER A 110 9.53 11.37 -4.05
C SER A 110 9.12 10.36 -2.97
N THR A 111 8.95 10.84 -1.75
CA THR A 111 8.35 10.07 -0.65
C THR A 111 6.84 10.10 -0.78
N GLN A 112 6.20 8.95 -0.74
CA GLN A 112 4.75 8.82 -0.73
C GLN A 112 4.25 8.62 0.69
N THR A 113 3.07 9.16 1.00
CA THR A 113 2.47 9.05 2.31
C THR A 113 1.09 8.40 2.25
N LEU A 114 0.81 7.56 3.25
CA LEU A 114 -0.49 6.94 3.48
C LEU A 114 -1.01 7.40 4.84
N SER A 115 -2.21 7.96 4.87
CA SER A 115 -2.92 8.26 6.11
C SER A 115 -3.93 7.16 6.39
N LEU A 116 -3.79 6.49 7.54
CA LEU A 116 -4.62 5.36 7.94
C LEU A 116 -5.42 5.71 9.19
N SER A 117 -6.71 5.48 9.17
CA SER A 117 -7.62 5.69 10.28
C SER A 117 -7.81 4.41 11.07
N MET A 118 -7.14 4.32 12.21
CA MET A 118 -7.05 3.14 13.06
C MET A 118 -8.02 3.24 14.26
N PRO A 119 -8.46 2.10 14.83
CA PRO A 119 -9.21 2.11 16.09
C PRO A 119 -8.37 2.73 17.23
N SER A 120 -9.04 3.36 18.21
CA SER A 120 -8.36 4.03 19.35
C SER A 120 -7.43 3.12 20.16
N ASN A 121 -7.71 1.81 20.18
CA ASN A 121 -6.90 0.81 20.87
C ASN A 121 -5.83 0.18 19.97
N PHE A 122 -5.51 0.77 18.81
CA PHE A 122 -4.44 0.31 17.94
C PHE A 122 -3.10 0.37 18.66
N ASN A 123 -2.28 -0.65 18.49
CA ASN A 123 -0.94 -0.71 19.08
C ASN A 123 0.07 0.00 18.17
N GLU A 124 0.52 1.18 18.59
CA GLU A 124 1.45 2.00 17.81
C GLU A 124 2.82 1.35 17.58
N SER A 125 3.22 0.37 18.38
CA SER A 125 4.47 -0.36 18.14
C SER A 125 4.47 -1.12 16.81
N ALA A 126 3.30 -1.34 16.21
CA ALA A 126 3.17 -1.98 14.89
C ALA A 126 3.45 -1.03 13.72
N ARG A 127 3.63 0.29 13.95
CA ARG A 127 3.80 1.28 12.85
C ARG A 127 5.03 1.01 11.98
N SER A 128 6.16 0.69 12.59
CA SER A 128 7.39 0.33 11.85
C SER A 128 7.18 -0.93 11.02
N THR A 129 6.57 -1.96 11.61
CA THR A 129 6.26 -3.20 10.88
C THR A 129 5.32 -2.94 9.70
N ILE A 130 4.33 -2.05 9.84
CA ILE A 130 3.46 -1.66 8.74
C ILE A 130 4.26 -0.99 7.62
N ALA A 131 5.16 -0.06 7.96
CA ALA A 131 6.01 0.61 6.97
C ALA A 131 6.92 -0.40 6.23
N ASP A 132 7.55 -1.30 6.97
CA ASP A 132 8.44 -2.34 6.42
C ASP A 132 7.67 -3.31 5.49
N CYS A 133 6.50 -3.77 5.91
CA CYS A 133 5.66 -4.64 5.07
C CYS A 133 5.21 -3.94 3.79
N ILE A 134 4.84 -2.66 3.86
CA ILE A 134 4.48 -1.86 2.68
C ILE A 134 5.67 -1.75 1.73
N HIS A 135 6.85 -1.39 2.26
CA HIS A 135 8.06 -1.26 1.46
C HIS A 135 8.39 -2.56 0.73
N ARG A 136 8.48 -3.68 1.44
CA ARG A 136 8.77 -5.00 0.87
C ARG A 136 7.71 -5.47 -0.12
N TYR A 137 6.45 -5.21 0.18
CA TYR A 137 5.37 -5.51 -0.77
C TYR A 137 5.56 -4.80 -2.11
N LEU A 138 5.93 -3.50 -2.08
CA LEU A 138 6.18 -2.73 -3.29
C LEU A 138 7.37 -3.27 -4.07
N VAL A 139 8.47 -3.61 -3.39
CA VAL A 139 9.66 -4.22 -4.02
C VAL A 139 9.30 -5.56 -4.67
N TYR A 140 8.74 -6.49 -3.90
CA TYR A 140 8.44 -7.84 -4.41
C TYR A 140 7.35 -7.85 -5.48
N SER A 141 6.34 -7.00 -5.37
CA SER A 141 5.31 -6.86 -6.40
C SER A 141 5.86 -6.28 -7.71
N SER A 142 6.82 -5.35 -7.61
CA SER A 142 7.49 -4.79 -8.80
C SER A 142 8.40 -5.82 -9.47
N LEU A 143 9.18 -6.57 -8.69
CA LEU A 143 10.00 -7.67 -9.17
C LEU A 143 9.17 -8.80 -9.79
N PHE A 144 8.00 -9.10 -9.22
CA PHE A 144 7.06 -10.03 -9.83
C PHE A 144 6.68 -9.60 -11.25
N GLU A 145 6.30 -8.33 -11.45
CA GLU A 145 5.93 -7.82 -12.78
C GLU A 145 7.14 -7.80 -13.73
N TRP A 146 8.33 -7.46 -13.24
CA TRP A 146 9.58 -7.52 -14.00
C TRP A 146 9.89 -8.95 -14.49
N PHE A 147 9.88 -9.91 -13.58
CA PHE A 147 10.22 -11.30 -13.91
C PHE A 147 9.10 -12.03 -14.66
N LEU A 148 7.87 -11.55 -14.69
CA LEU A 148 6.84 -12.11 -15.57
C LEU A 148 7.27 -12.10 -17.06
N VAL A 149 8.06 -11.12 -17.44
CA VAL A 149 8.56 -10.97 -18.81
C VAL A 149 9.88 -11.71 -19.01
N THR A 150 10.78 -11.64 -18.02
CA THR A 150 12.16 -12.11 -18.14
C THR A 150 12.36 -13.54 -17.61
N ASN A 151 11.75 -13.91 -16.49
CA ASN A 151 11.87 -15.24 -15.89
C ASN A 151 10.65 -15.62 -15.05
N LYS A 152 9.77 -16.43 -15.59
CA LYS A 152 8.51 -16.83 -14.93
C LYS A 152 8.68 -17.64 -13.63
N THR A 153 9.82 -18.32 -13.45
CA THR A 153 10.09 -19.07 -12.21
C THR A 153 10.32 -18.11 -11.06
N ASP A 154 11.19 -17.13 -11.26
CA ASP A 154 11.48 -16.10 -10.26
C ASP A 154 10.25 -15.22 -10.02
N ALA A 155 9.47 -14.90 -11.06
CA ALA A 155 8.21 -14.20 -10.90
C ALA A 155 7.29 -14.88 -9.88
N LYS A 156 7.14 -16.20 -9.95
CA LYS A 156 6.30 -16.93 -8.99
C LYS A 156 6.80 -16.77 -7.55
N GLU A 157 8.10 -16.89 -7.33
CA GLU A 157 8.71 -16.73 -5.99
C GLU A 157 8.47 -15.32 -5.44
N TYR A 158 8.71 -14.27 -6.24
CA TYR A 158 8.42 -12.89 -5.82
C TYR A 158 6.94 -12.61 -5.59
N GLY A 159 6.06 -13.23 -6.37
CA GLY A 159 4.61 -13.14 -6.16
C GLY A 159 4.17 -13.77 -4.83
N GLU A 160 4.76 -14.90 -4.44
CA GLU A 160 4.51 -15.54 -3.14
C GLU A 160 5.03 -14.68 -1.98
N LEU A 161 6.23 -14.07 -2.12
CA LEU A 161 6.78 -13.13 -1.14
C LEU A 161 5.89 -11.89 -0.98
N ALA A 162 5.45 -11.27 -2.08
CA ALA A 162 4.55 -10.12 -2.03
C ALA A 162 3.23 -10.44 -1.30
N ASN A 163 2.64 -11.61 -1.57
CA ASN A 163 1.44 -12.04 -0.85
C ASN A 163 1.71 -12.29 0.64
N GLY A 164 2.87 -12.82 0.99
CA GLY A 164 3.31 -12.98 2.38
C GLY A 164 3.35 -11.66 3.13
N GLU A 165 3.91 -10.61 2.51
CA GLU A 165 3.95 -9.27 3.10
C GLU A 165 2.56 -8.65 3.29
N LEU A 166 1.60 -8.90 2.38
CA LEU A 166 0.21 -8.46 2.58
C LEU A 166 -0.45 -9.13 3.79
N VAL A 167 -0.20 -10.42 4.00
CA VAL A 167 -0.71 -11.15 5.18
C VAL A 167 -0.10 -10.58 6.47
N LEU A 168 1.21 -10.32 6.50
CA LEU A 168 1.88 -9.70 7.63
C LEU A 168 1.37 -8.28 7.90
N LEU A 169 1.14 -7.50 6.84
CA LEU A 169 0.57 -6.16 6.91
C LEU A 169 -0.82 -6.18 7.56
N GLN A 170 -1.70 -7.08 7.12
CA GLN A 170 -3.03 -7.24 7.72
C GLN A 170 -2.96 -7.64 9.19
N ALA A 171 -2.04 -8.54 9.55
CA ALA A 171 -1.80 -8.92 10.94
C ALA A 171 -1.29 -7.74 11.78
N ALA A 172 -0.41 -6.90 11.23
CA ALA A 172 0.10 -5.70 11.90
C ALA A 172 -1.00 -4.65 12.10
N LEU A 173 -1.86 -4.42 11.11
CA LEU A 173 -3.03 -3.52 11.20
C LEU A 173 -4.06 -4.00 12.24
N ALA A 174 -4.15 -5.31 12.46
CA ALA A 174 -5.03 -5.91 13.47
C ALA A 174 -4.48 -5.83 14.90
N LYS A 175 -3.23 -5.40 15.14
CA LYS A 175 -2.64 -5.33 16.49
C LYS A 175 -3.37 -4.33 17.38
N ARG A 176 -3.71 -4.77 18.59
CA ARG A 176 -4.41 -3.98 19.60
C ARG A 176 -3.62 -3.96 20.91
N VAL A 177 -3.77 -2.88 21.67
CA VAL A 177 -3.25 -2.80 23.04
C VAL A 177 -4.08 -3.73 23.93
N ARG A 178 -3.43 -4.50 24.80
CA ARG A 178 -4.13 -5.34 25.78
C ARG A 178 -4.88 -4.45 26.77
N PRO A 179 -6.14 -4.76 27.12
CA PRO A 179 -6.83 -4.08 28.19
C PRO A 179 -6.01 -4.24 29.50
N GLN A 180 -5.76 -3.13 30.17
CA GLN A 180 -5.22 -3.18 31.54
C GLN A 180 -6.37 -3.62 32.46
N ARG A 181 -6.17 -4.72 33.18
CA ARG A 181 -7.08 -5.07 34.28
C ARG A 181 -6.74 -4.14 35.44
N GLY A 182 -7.68 -3.26 35.75
CA GLY A 182 -7.66 -2.48 36.99
C GLY A 182 -7.87 -3.38 38.22
#